data_62711bed2b29b95cb1d1059a74aea1e2
#
_entry.id   62711bed2b29b95cb1d1059a74aea1e2
#
_cell.length_a   1.000
_cell.length_b   1.000
_cell.length_c   1.000
_cell.angle_alpha   90.00
_cell.angle_beta   90.00
_cell.angle_gamma   90.00
#
_symmetry.space_group_name_H-M   'P 1'
#
loop_
_entity.id
_entity.type
_entity.pdbx_description
1 polymer ?
#
loop_
_entity_poly.entity_id
_entity_poly.type
_entity_poly.pdbx_seq_one_letter_code
_entity_poly.pdbx_strand_id
1 'polypeptide(L)'
;RVAAEGSSALLQAPDIENASFTEWEYLRSDTPEIILQYYANSQSPSIYPAYQGRVVFYPKNGSILLQRLQETDSGVYKATVNLMQDKARTTLLEVVKPVPQPELQYSSNLAGSPIELVCVVPEGTMAFISWKKDGRPLPPDKCYLSSRNNTVLQIRSGEKSDCGSYSCNVSNVISWMEAALKLTVTG
;
A
#
# COMPACT_ATOMS: atom_id res chain seq x y z
N ARG A 1 -10.54 -1.59 4.04
CA ARG A 1 -9.64 -2.71 3.75
C ARG A 1 -8.54 -2.30 2.78
N VAL A 2 -7.31 -2.69 3.08
CA VAL A 2 -6.14 -2.38 2.26
C VAL A 2 -5.57 -3.67 1.70
N ALA A 3 -5.18 -3.66 0.43
CA ALA A 3 -4.59 -4.81 -0.24
C ALA A 3 -3.43 -4.36 -1.14
N ALA A 4 -2.47 -5.26 -1.35
CA ALA A 4 -1.34 -4.98 -2.21
C ALA A 4 -1.70 -5.13 -3.69
N GLU A 5 -1.14 -4.26 -4.54
CA GLU A 5 -1.26 -4.43 -5.98
C GLU A 5 -0.77 -5.81 -6.41
N GLY A 6 -1.48 -6.46 -7.30
CA GLY A 6 -1.16 -7.81 -7.76
C GLY A 6 -1.71 -8.93 -6.90
N SER A 7 -2.17 -8.64 -5.69
CA SER A 7 -2.77 -9.63 -4.79
C SER A 7 -4.26 -9.81 -5.07
N SER A 8 -4.93 -10.55 -4.21
CA SER A 8 -6.38 -10.78 -4.27
C SER A 8 -7.04 -10.27 -3.01
N ALA A 9 -8.31 -9.90 -3.11
CA ALA A 9 -9.13 -9.50 -1.98
C ALA A 9 -10.42 -10.31 -1.94
N LEU A 10 -10.74 -10.84 -0.76
CA LEU A 10 -12.01 -11.50 -0.52
C LEU A 10 -13.01 -10.47 0.02
N LEU A 11 -14.10 -10.27 -0.68
CA LEU A 11 -15.16 -9.35 -0.30
C LEU A 11 -16.39 -10.15 0.09
N GLN A 12 -16.99 -9.80 1.22
CA GLN A 12 -18.09 -10.57 1.80
C GLN A 12 -19.45 -9.93 1.48
N ALA A 13 -20.43 -10.78 1.19
CA ALA A 13 -21.82 -10.38 1.02
C ALA A 13 -22.55 -10.38 2.36
N PRO A 14 -23.73 -9.72 2.44
CA PRO A 14 -24.57 -9.84 3.63
C PRO A 14 -24.98 -11.29 3.87
N ASP A 15 -25.08 -11.67 5.15
CA ASP A 15 -25.55 -12.99 5.56
C ASP A 15 -27.07 -12.97 5.62
N ILE A 16 -27.73 -13.43 4.55
CA ILE A 16 -29.18 -13.43 4.44
C ILE A 16 -29.66 -14.85 4.17
N GLU A 17 -30.60 -15.30 4.99
CA GLU A 17 -31.21 -16.62 4.81
C GLU A 17 -32.03 -16.68 3.53
N ASN A 18 -32.05 -17.86 2.91
CA ASN A 18 -32.82 -18.12 1.68
C ASN A 18 -32.43 -17.17 0.54
N ALA A 19 -31.13 -16.93 0.38
CA ALA A 19 -30.64 -16.10 -0.71
C ALA A 19 -31.00 -16.71 -2.06
N SER A 20 -31.77 -16.00 -2.85
CA SER A 20 -32.19 -16.42 -4.19
C SER A 20 -31.50 -15.63 -5.30
N PHE A 21 -31.04 -14.44 -5.00
CA PHE A 21 -30.36 -13.57 -5.96
C PHE A 21 -29.29 -12.76 -5.25
N THR A 22 -28.07 -12.76 -5.82
CA THR A 22 -26.94 -11.96 -5.30
C THR A 22 -26.39 -11.10 -6.42
N GLU A 23 -26.18 -9.82 -6.14
CA GLU A 23 -25.61 -8.88 -7.07
C GLU A 23 -24.44 -8.16 -6.45
N TRP A 24 -23.33 -8.09 -7.20
CA TRP A 24 -22.15 -7.31 -6.80
C TRP A 24 -22.00 -6.12 -7.74
N GLU A 25 -21.71 -4.96 -7.18
CA GLU A 25 -21.52 -3.72 -7.91
C GLU A 25 -20.25 -3.01 -7.44
N TYR A 26 -19.60 -2.31 -8.37
CA TYR A 26 -18.55 -1.33 -8.08
C TYR A 26 -19.18 0.05 -8.21
N LEU A 27 -19.09 0.86 -7.15
CA LEU A 27 -19.69 2.19 -7.15
C LEU A 27 -18.68 3.20 -7.65
N ARG A 28 -18.75 3.50 -8.94
CA ARG A 28 -17.89 4.48 -9.59
C ARG A 28 -18.65 5.80 -9.73
N SER A 29 -18.26 6.81 -8.95
CA SER A 29 -18.92 8.12 -8.96
C SER A 29 -20.44 7.98 -8.84
N ASP A 30 -21.19 8.43 -9.86
CA ASP A 30 -22.63 8.42 -9.86
C ASP A 30 -23.27 7.18 -10.52
N THR A 31 -22.45 6.34 -11.16
CA THR A 31 -22.96 5.20 -11.93
C THR A 31 -22.43 3.89 -11.37
N PRO A 32 -23.30 3.03 -10.81
CA PRO A 32 -22.90 1.70 -10.39
C PRO A 32 -22.50 0.86 -11.61
N GLU A 33 -21.43 0.10 -11.46
CA GLU A 33 -20.97 -0.84 -12.47
C GLU A 33 -21.20 -2.25 -11.96
N ILE A 34 -21.97 -3.05 -12.69
CA ILE A 34 -22.29 -4.41 -12.27
C ILE A 34 -21.09 -5.32 -12.50
N ILE A 35 -20.71 -6.06 -11.45
CA ILE A 35 -19.62 -7.03 -11.49
C ILE A 35 -20.19 -8.40 -11.88
N LEU A 36 -21.18 -8.87 -11.12
CA LEU A 36 -21.85 -10.14 -11.39
C LEU A 36 -23.25 -10.18 -10.81
N GLN A 37 -24.03 -11.12 -11.36
CA GLN A 37 -25.35 -11.48 -10.84
C GLN A 37 -25.43 -12.99 -10.76
N TYR A 38 -26.02 -13.49 -9.67
CA TYR A 38 -26.15 -14.92 -9.43
C TYR A 38 -27.56 -15.26 -8.95
N TYR A 39 -28.20 -16.17 -9.65
CA TYR A 39 -29.47 -16.75 -9.22
C TYR A 39 -29.21 -18.12 -8.59
N ALA A 40 -29.80 -18.38 -7.42
CA ALA A 40 -29.51 -19.60 -6.67
C ALA A 40 -29.86 -20.90 -7.42
N ASN A 41 -30.82 -20.83 -8.35
CA ASN A 41 -31.18 -21.99 -9.18
C ASN A 41 -30.31 -22.12 -10.43
N SER A 42 -29.32 -21.26 -10.59
CA SER A 42 -28.39 -21.28 -11.71
C SER A 42 -27.13 -22.06 -11.34
N GLN A 43 -26.43 -22.62 -12.32
CA GLN A 43 -25.20 -23.37 -12.08
C GLN A 43 -23.99 -22.46 -11.91
N SER A 44 -24.04 -21.26 -12.48
CA SER A 44 -22.90 -20.35 -12.43
C SER A 44 -23.38 -18.90 -12.46
N PRO A 45 -22.57 -17.97 -11.91
CA PRO A 45 -22.90 -16.56 -11.97
C PRO A 45 -22.69 -15.99 -13.36
N SER A 46 -23.42 -14.91 -13.66
CA SER A 46 -23.20 -14.11 -14.84
C SER A 46 -22.20 -13.00 -14.50
N ILE A 47 -20.96 -13.15 -14.96
CA ILE A 47 -19.88 -12.20 -14.68
C ILE A 47 -19.75 -11.25 -15.86
N TYR A 48 -19.75 -9.94 -15.58
CA TYR A 48 -19.66 -8.92 -16.61
C TYR A 48 -18.26 -8.88 -17.24
N PRO A 49 -18.14 -8.49 -18.51
CA PRO A 49 -16.89 -8.65 -19.27
C PRO A 49 -15.64 -8.05 -18.62
N ALA A 50 -15.76 -6.90 -17.96
CA ALA A 50 -14.62 -6.24 -17.32
C ALA A 50 -14.02 -7.07 -16.18
N TYR A 51 -14.76 -8.03 -15.65
CA TYR A 51 -14.36 -8.84 -14.49
C TYR A 51 -14.17 -10.31 -14.79
N GLN A 52 -14.41 -10.72 -16.03
CA GLN A 52 -14.24 -12.11 -16.43
C GLN A 52 -12.78 -12.52 -16.30
N GLY A 53 -12.56 -13.69 -15.67
CA GLY A 53 -11.22 -14.20 -15.41
C GLY A 53 -10.54 -13.59 -14.21
N ARG A 54 -11.16 -12.60 -13.54
CA ARG A 54 -10.61 -11.94 -12.37
C ARG A 54 -11.42 -12.17 -11.11
N VAL A 55 -12.65 -12.66 -11.22
CA VAL A 55 -13.57 -12.79 -10.08
C VAL A 55 -13.95 -14.24 -9.90
N VAL A 56 -13.82 -14.74 -8.68
CA VAL A 56 -14.32 -16.05 -8.27
C VAL A 56 -15.48 -15.82 -7.32
N PHE A 57 -16.63 -16.43 -7.63
CA PHE A 57 -17.83 -16.30 -6.80
C PHE A 57 -18.01 -17.55 -5.93
N TYR A 58 -18.37 -17.34 -4.67
CA TYR A 58 -18.63 -18.42 -3.72
C TYR A 58 -20.12 -18.50 -3.41
N PRO A 59 -20.86 -19.47 -4.00
CA PRO A 59 -22.32 -19.54 -3.83
C PRO A 59 -22.76 -19.76 -2.39
N LYS A 60 -21.92 -20.36 -1.55
CA LYS A 60 -22.31 -20.67 -0.17
C LYS A 60 -22.63 -19.42 0.65
N ASN A 61 -21.87 -18.34 0.46
CA ASN A 61 -22.04 -17.13 1.25
C ASN A 61 -22.14 -15.86 0.40
N GLY A 62 -22.08 -16.00 -0.92
CA GLY A 62 -22.18 -14.86 -1.82
C GLY A 62 -20.91 -14.03 -1.94
N SER A 63 -19.80 -14.46 -1.34
CA SER A 63 -18.54 -13.74 -1.40
C SER A 63 -17.92 -13.76 -2.79
N ILE A 64 -17.08 -12.77 -3.08
CA ILE A 64 -16.24 -12.78 -4.27
C ILE A 64 -14.77 -12.64 -3.89
N LEU A 65 -13.92 -13.28 -4.69
CA LEU A 65 -12.48 -13.07 -4.65
C LEU A 65 -12.10 -12.28 -5.90
N LEU A 66 -11.66 -11.04 -5.69
CA LEU A 66 -11.19 -10.19 -6.78
C LEU A 66 -9.69 -10.36 -6.90
N GLN A 67 -9.23 -10.81 -8.06
CA GLN A 67 -7.84 -11.22 -8.29
C GLN A 67 -7.06 -10.20 -9.10
N ARG A 68 -5.74 -10.26 -9.00
CA ARG A 68 -4.81 -9.40 -9.74
C ARG A 68 -5.17 -7.94 -9.60
N LEU A 69 -5.23 -7.49 -8.36
CA LEU A 69 -5.64 -6.14 -8.01
C LEU A 69 -4.76 -5.08 -8.65
N GLN A 70 -5.38 -4.03 -9.13
CA GLN A 70 -4.73 -2.83 -9.66
C GLN A 70 -5.19 -1.62 -8.84
N GLU A 71 -4.42 -0.54 -8.87
CA GLU A 71 -4.80 0.68 -8.15
C GLU A 71 -6.18 1.20 -8.58
N THR A 72 -6.52 1.01 -9.85
CA THR A 72 -7.84 1.40 -10.38
C THR A 72 -8.99 0.58 -9.81
N ASP A 73 -8.71 -0.55 -9.14
CA ASP A 73 -9.73 -1.32 -8.44
C ASP A 73 -10.12 -0.70 -7.09
N SER A 74 -9.40 0.29 -6.63
CA SER A 74 -9.73 0.99 -5.38
C SER A 74 -11.10 1.66 -5.49
N GLY A 75 -11.87 1.59 -4.42
CA GLY A 75 -13.19 2.19 -4.38
C GLY A 75 -14.16 1.38 -3.55
N VAL A 76 -15.45 1.63 -3.74
CA VAL A 76 -16.51 1.02 -2.93
C VAL A 76 -17.16 -0.12 -3.71
N TYR A 77 -17.25 -1.27 -3.08
CA TYR A 77 -17.93 -2.46 -3.59
C TYR A 77 -19.17 -2.71 -2.77
N LYS A 78 -20.27 -3.05 -3.45
CA LYS A 78 -21.56 -3.26 -2.81
C LYS A 78 -22.12 -4.61 -3.22
N ALA A 79 -22.54 -5.38 -2.22
CA ALA A 79 -23.24 -6.64 -2.42
C ALA A 79 -24.67 -6.50 -1.91
N THR A 80 -25.61 -6.91 -2.74
CA THR A 80 -27.04 -6.92 -2.42
C THR A 80 -27.57 -8.32 -2.63
N VAL A 81 -28.34 -8.81 -1.63
CA VAL A 81 -28.97 -10.13 -1.70
C VAL A 81 -30.47 -9.93 -1.68
N ASN A 82 -31.17 -10.63 -2.60
CA ASN A 82 -32.63 -10.57 -2.72
C ASN A 82 -33.17 -9.14 -2.88
N LEU A 83 -32.37 -8.27 -3.53
CA LEU A 83 -32.71 -6.87 -3.77
C LEU A 83 -32.97 -6.06 -2.49
N MET A 84 -32.46 -6.53 -1.36
CA MET A 84 -32.67 -5.87 -0.04
C MET A 84 -31.63 -4.77 0.16
N GLN A 85 -31.90 -3.59 -0.40
CA GLN A 85 -30.96 -2.46 -0.38
C GLN A 85 -30.65 -1.97 1.04
N ASP A 86 -31.58 -2.08 1.96
CA ASP A 86 -31.40 -1.70 3.36
C ASP A 86 -30.44 -2.62 4.13
N LYS A 87 -30.19 -3.81 3.59
CA LYS A 87 -29.25 -4.78 4.17
C LYS A 87 -28.02 -5.00 3.31
N ALA A 88 -27.82 -4.18 2.30
CA ALA A 88 -26.63 -4.28 1.44
C ALA A 88 -25.37 -4.06 2.26
N ARG A 89 -24.31 -4.76 1.86
CA ARG A 89 -22.99 -4.60 2.49
C ARG A 89 -22.07 -3.86 1.55
N THR A 90 -21.50 -2.78 2.03
CA THR A 90 -20.50 -2.02 1.28
C THR A 90 -19.11 -2.23 1.89
N THR A 91 -18.12 -2.30 1.05
CA THR A 91 -16.72 -2.43 1.44
C THR A 91 -15.89 -1.43 0.70
N LEU A 92 -15.13 -0.62 1.42
CA LEU A 92 -14.13 0.25 0.80
C LEU A 92 -12.84 -0.55 0.65
N LEU A 93 -12.38 -0.67 -0.59
CA LEU A 93 -11.12 -1.34 -0.91
C LEU A 93 -10.10 -0.30 -1.35
N GLU A 94 -8.92 -0.34 -0.76
CA GLU A 94 -7.79 0.49 -1.16
C GLU A 94 -6.67 -0.43 -1.63
N VAL A 95 -6.28 -0.29 -2.89
CA VAL A 95 -5.19 -1.06 -3.48
C VAL A 95 -3.95 -0.19 -3.54
N VAL A 96 -2.88 -0.64 -2.91
CA VAL A 96 -1.67 0.13 -2.68
C VAL A 96 -0.47 -0.62 -3.27
N LYS A 97 0.42 0.12 -3.91
CA LYS A 97 1.68 -0.45 -4.39
C LYS A 97 2.62 -0.67 -3.22
N PRO A 98 3.37 -1.80 -3.20
CA PRO A 98 4.47 -1.95 -2.26
C PRO A 98 5.50 -0.85 -2.46
N VAL A 99 6.19 -0.45 -1.39
CA VAL A 99 7.24 0.56 -1.51
C VAL A 99 8.42 0.00 -2.28
N PRO A 100 9.08 0.83 -3.10
CA PRO A 100 10.28 0.40 -3.82
C PRO A 100 11.49 0.34 -2.90
N GLN A 101 12.54 -0.38 -3.33
CA GLN A 101 13.82 -0.39 -2.64
C GLN A 101 14.47 0.99 -2.75
N PRO A 102 14.76 1.67 -1.63
CA PRO A 102 15.44 2.95 -1.68
C PRO A 102 16.92 2.77 -1.97
N GLU A 103 17.56 3.85 -2.40
CA GLU A 103 19.00 3.94 -2.57
C GLU A 103 19.53 5.03 -1.64
N LEU A 104 20.60 4.72 -0.89
CA LEU A 104 21.17 5.65 0.06
C LEU A 104 22.48 6.20 -0.48
N GLN A 105 22.59 7.53 -0.56
CA GLN A 105 23.75 8.24 -1.10
C GLN A 105 24.27 9.25 -0.09
N TYR A 106 25.53 9.64 -0.19
CA TYR A 106 26.10 10.70 0.63
C TYR A 106 26.84 11.73 -0.22
N SER A 107 26.88 12.98 0.25
CA SER A 107 27.48 14.09 -0.49
C SER A 107 28.98 14.20 -0.23
N SER A 108 29.41 13.90 0.99
CA SER A 108 30.81 14.05 1.41
C SER A 108 31.08 13.14 2.61
N ASN A 109 32.36 12.78 2.79
CA ASN A 109 32.80 12.08 3.99
C ASN A 109 33.99 12.77 4.66
N LEU A 110 34.17 14.08 4.38
CA LEU A 110 35.30 14.85 4.91
C LEU A 110 34.96 15.47 6.28
N ALA A 111 35.86 15.30 7.24
CA ALA A 111 35.74 15.94 8.54
C ALA A 111 35.71 17.45 8.39
N GLY A 112 34.89 18.12 9.18
CA GLY A 112 34.73 19.58 9.12
C GLY A 112 33.79 20.07 8.04
N SER A 113 33.37 19.22 7.13
CA SER A 113 32.45 19.56 6.05
C SER A 113 31.02 19.17 6.38
N PRO A 114 30.03 19.89 5.84
CA PRO A 114 28.65 19.40 5.92
C PRO A 114 28.50 18.09 5.15
N ILE A 115 27.77 17.16 5.75
CA ILE A 115 27.50 15.85 5.12
C ILE A 115 26.00 15.70 4.98
N GLU A 116 25.56 15.34 3.78
CA GLU A 116 24.16 15.00 3.53
C GLU A 116 24.05 13.53 3.14
N LEU A 117 23.12 12.84 3.76
CA LEU A 117 22.73 11.50 3.38
C LEU A 117 21.35 11.60 2.75
N VAL A 118 21.19 11.05 1.56
CA VAL A 118 19.96 11.15 0.78
C VAL A 118 19.39 9.76 0.58
N CYS A 119 18.13 9.60 0.99
CA CYS A 119 17.35 8.40 0.75
C CYS A 119 16.58 8.61 -0.56
N VAL A 120 17.08 8.02 -1.64
CA VAL A 120 16.52 8.21 -2.98
C VAL A 120 15.41 7.20 -3.21
N VAL A 121 14.20 7.72 -3.46
CA VAL A 121 13.03 6.91 -3.81
C VAL A 121 12.45 7.46 -5.11
N PRO A 122 11.78 6.60 -5.91
CA PRO A 122 11.14 7.06 -7.14
C PRO A 122 10.15 8.19 -6.88
N GLU A 123 10.08 9.13 -7.80
CA GLU A 123 9.12 10.23 -7.75
C GLU A 123 7.70 9.69 -7.66
N GLY A 124 6.87 10.32 -6.84
CA GLY A 124 5.49 9.90 -6.64
C GLY A 124 5.30 8.79 -5.60
N THR A 125 6.39 8.33 -4.96
CA THR A 125 6.28 7.32 -3.91
C THR A 125 5.60 7.93 -2.68
N MET A 126 4.47 7.33 -2.30
CA MET A 126 3.73 7.71 -1.09
C MET A 126 4.16 6.82 0.05
N ALA A 127 5.07 7.31 0.88
CA ALA A 127 5.65 6.49 1.95
C ALA A 127 6.13 7.34 3.11
N PHE A 128 6.32 6.70 4.25
CA PHE A 128 6.96 7.29 5.42
C PHE A 128 8.43 6.91 5.43
N ILE A 129 9.29 7.87 5.76
CA ILE A 129 10.74 7.66 5.79
C ILE A 129 11.24 7.88 7.21
N SER A 130 11.98 6.90 7.72
CA SER A 130 12.62 6.97 9.03
C SER A 130 14.10 6.60 8.92
N TRP A 131 14.88 7.12 9.84
CA TRP A 131 16.34 6.96 9.85
C TRP A 131 16.83 6.36 11.15
N LYS A 132 17.91 5.60 11.05
CA LYS A 132 18.63 5.07 12.21
C LYS A 132 20.14 5.13 11.97
N LYS A 133 20.88 5.20 13.05
CA LYS A 133 22.33 5.07 13.05
C LYS A 133 22.70 3.88 13.94
N ASP A 134 23.43 2.92 13.38
CA ASP A 134 23.86 1.70 14.09
C ASP A 134 22.68 0.97 14.74
N GLY A 135 21.51 0.96 14.07
CA GLY A 135 20.30 0.32 14.55
C GLY A 135 19.56 1.06 15.65
N ARG A 136 19.98 2.28 15.98
CA ARG A 136 19.40 3.11 17.03
C ARG A 136 18.85 4.40 16.47
N PRO A 137 17.95 5.08 17.20
CA PRO A 137 17.49 6.41 16.79
C PRO A 137 18.67 7.37 16.59
N LEU A 138 18.48 8.32 15.66
CA LEU A 138 19.51 9.32 15.37
C LEU A 138 19.84 10.16 16.61
N PRO A 139 21.13 10.51 16.84
CA PRO A 139 21.49 11.46 17.90
C PRO A 139 20.87 12.83 17.59
N PRO A 140 20.04 13.39 18.50
CA PRO A 140 19.29 14.61 18.21
C PRO A 140 20.17 15.86 18.10
N ASP A 141 21.36 15.83 18.69
CA ASP A 141 22.27 16.99 18.70
C ASP A 141 23.09 17.12 17.43
N LYS A 142 23.21 16.06 16.65
CA LYS A 142 24.13 15.99 15.51
C LYS A 142 23.43 16.02 14.17
N CYS A 143 22.25 15.45 14.10
CA CYS A 143 21.57 15.20 12.85
C CYS A 143 20.20 15.88 12.84
N TYR A 144 19.82 16.39 11.70
CA TYR A 144 18.48 16.90 11.52
C TYR A 144 17.98 16.53 10.12
N LEU A 145 16.67 16.35 10.02
CA LEU A 145 16.03 15.93 8.79
C LEU A 145 15.56 17.15 8.02
N SER A 146 15.69 17.09 6.70
CA SER A 146 15.21 18.15 5.84
C SER A 146 13.68 18.10 5.75
N SER A 147 13.09 19.23 5.33
CA SER A 147 11.65 19.37 5.16
C SER A 147 11.10 18.60 3.95
N ARG A 148 11.94 17.95 3.15
CA ARG A 148 11.52 17.20 1.97
C ARG A 148 11.13 15.77 2.33
N ASN A 149 10.03 15.61 3.09
CA ASN A 149 9.50 14.32 3.48
C ASN A 149 10.57 13.41 4.14
N ASN A 150 11.51 14.03 4.88
CA ASN A 150 12.59 13.34 5.60
C ASN A 150 13.53 12.54 4.69
N THR A 151 13.62 12.88 3.41
CA THR A 151 14.51 12.16 2.48
C THR A 151 15.98 12.55 2.62
N VAL A 152 16.28 13.67 3.27
CA VAL A 152 17.65 14.15 3.44
C VAL A 152 17.98 14.28 4.92
N LEU A 153 19.05 13.59 5.33
CA LEU A 153 19.62 13.70 6.66
C LEU A 153 20.86 14.56 6.56
N GLN A 154 20.92 15.62 7.39
CA GLN A 154 22.03 16.56 7.37
C GLN A 154 22.87 16.46 8.65
N ILE A 155 24.18 16.42 8.47
CA ILE A 155 25.19 16.54 9.52
C ILE A 155 25.92 17.85 9.24
N ARG A 156 25.86 18.80 10.19
CA ARG A 156 26.40 20.15 9.97
C ARG A 156 27.90 20.18 9.73
N SER A 157 28.63 19.41 10.53
CA SER A 157 30.09 19.31 10.42
C SER A 157 30.50 17.89 10.77
N GLY A 158 31.06 17.18 9.81
CA GLY A 158 31.44 15.79 10.00
C GLY A 158 32.55 15.64 11.04
N GLU A 159 32.41 14.63 11.88
CA GLU A 159 33.42 14.25 12.88
C GLU A 159 33.58 12.73 12.83
N LYS A 160 34.67 12.25 13.43
CA LYS A 160 34.90 10.79 13.48
C LYS A 160 33.79 10.05 14.23
N SER A 161 33.15 10.73 15.22
CA SER A 161 32.02 10.17 15.94
C SER A 161 30.79 9.97 15.05
N ASP A 162 30.75 10.58 13.87
CA ASP A 162 29.67 10.40 12.90
C ASP A 162 29.84 9.15 12.03
N CYS A 163 30.98 8.47 12.15
CA CYS A 163 31.15 7.16 11.48
C CYS A 163 30.11 6.18 12.01
N GLY A 164 29.62 5.33 11.13
CA GLY A 164 28.67 4.30 11.49
C GLY A 164 27.81 3.86 10.31
N SER A 165 26.90 2.96 10.60
CA SER A 165 25.95 2.46 9.60
C SER A 165 24.65 3.26 9.71
N TYR A 166 24.35 4.02 8.67
CA TYR A 166 23.08 4.76 8.59
C TYR A 166 22.10 3.96 7.73
N SER A 167 20.86 3.93 8.18
CA SER A 167 19.81 3.24 7.42
C SER A 167 18.61 4.15 7.22
N CYS A 168 18.01 4.00 6.05
CA CYS A 168 16.78 4.67 5.65
C CYS A 168 15.71 3.60 5.47
N ASN A 169 14.62 3.69 6.24
CA ASN A 169 13.49 2.79 6.14
C ASN A 169 12.35 3.51 5.45
N VAL A 170 11.89 2.95 4.34
CA VAL A 170 10.75 3.47 3.57
C VAL A 170 9.60 2.51 3.79
N SER A 171 8.47 3.00 4.28
CA SER A 171 7.34 2.14 4.63
C SER A 171 6.00 2.76 4.23
N ASN A 172 5.04 1.89 3.94
CA ASN A 172 3.65 2.25 3.85
C ASN A 172 2.84 1.22 4.65
N VAL A 173 1.50 1.23 4.52
CA VAL A 173 0.62 0.38 5.33
C VAL A 173 0.76 -1.11 5.04
N ILE A 174 1.39 -1.50 3.93
CA ILE A 174 1.50 -2.91 3.52
C ILE A 174 2.92 -3.43 3.40
N SER A 175 3.93 -2.55 3.38
CA SER A 175 5.30 -2.98 3.10
C SER A 175 6.33 -2.03 3.66
N TRP A 176 7.57 -2.49 3.72
CA TRP A 176 8.71 -1.64 4.04
C TRP A 176 9.95 -2.17 3.33
N MET A 177 10.86 -1.25 3.03
CA MET A 177 12.18 -1.55 2.46
C MET A 177 13.22 -0.67 3.15
N GLU A 178 14.43 -1.19 3.25
CA GLU A 178 15.50 -0.48 3.95
C GLU A 178 16.78 -0.48 3.11
N ALA A 179 17.46 0.65 3.11
CA ALA A 179 18.81 0.77 2.57
C ALA A 179 19.75 1.19 3.69
N ALA A 180 20.98 0.69 3.64
CA ALA A 180 21.98 1.02 4.64
C ALA A 180 23.28 1.47 3.95
N LEU A 181 23.98 2.39 4.62
CA LEU A 181 25.26 2.92 4.16
C LEU A 181 26.20 3.03 5.33
N LYS A 182 27.42 2.50 5.17
CA LYS A 182 28.46 2.68 6.16
C LYS A 182 29.24 3.98 5.85
N LEU A 183 29.07 4.98 6.69
CA LEU A 183 29.78 6.25 6.56
C LEU A 183 31.10 6.20 7.33
N THR A 184 32.19 6.50 6.65
CA THR A 184 33.50 6.63 7.26
C THR A 184 33.97 8.04 7.02
N VAL A 185 34.07 8.83 8.10
CA VAL A 185 34.54 10.22 8.04
C VAL A 185 36.05 10.24 8.07
N THR A 186 36.65 10.90 7.09
CA THR A 186 38.11 10.97 6.91
C THR A 186 38.59 12.42 6.94
N GLY A 187 39.83 12.59 7.25
CA GLY A 187 40.47 13.90 7.28
C GLY A 187 41.04 14.22 8.63
#